data_af21f14f551e1ceb7af0ce7caf31402e
#
_entry.id   af21f14f551e1ceb7af0ce7caf31402e
#
_cell.length_a   1.000
_cell.length_b   1.000
_cell.length_c   1.000
_cell.angle_alpha   90.00
_cell.angle_beta   90.00
_cell.angle_gamma   90.00
#
_symmetry.space_group_name_H-M   'P 1'
#
loop_
_entity.id
_entity.type
_entity.pdbx_description
1 polymer ?
#
loop_
_entity_poly.entity_id
_entity_poly.type
_entity_poly.pdbx_seq_one_letter_code
_entity_poly.pdbx_strand_id
1 'polypeptide(L)'
;MPGKRWWKNPLNLHSSGLWVSLMIGKQLLLRKKKIPEKKMMKSKLISILLPLILGVMLLFGSPLKAELFSVSAGIPLSHDIKDENLDSDGVSGFFFHVKFPILVGVGLENYETKIKDLDTKIATTMYDIFYLLPIPVINLTVGLGAGQSELKCSTCSSSYDVGTATQIYSSLGIPILGIMDAHLSYRIVNSSVKSKNGSEEYKTGGNVLGAGISIGF
;
A
#
# COMPACT_ATOMS: atom_id res chain seq x y z
N MET A 1 32.72 56.26 34.31
CA MET A 1 31.83 57.33 34.83
C MET A 1 30.49 57.27 34.13
N PRO A 2 29.43 57.74 34.76
CA PRO A 2 28.38 56.93 35.34
C PRO A 2 27.08 57.12 34.51
N GLY A 3 26.09 56.40 34.70
CA GLY A 3 25.16 56.28 35.72
C GLY A 3 23.76 55.94 35.25
N LYS A 4 23.14 55.12 36.06
CA LYS A 4 21.78 55.34 36.63
C LYS A 4 20.61 55.40 35.62
N ARG A 5 19.47 54.78 35.85
CA ARG A 5 18.68 54.27 36.99
C ARG A 5 17.38 53.73 36.40
N TRP A 6 16.88 52.60 36.93
CA TRP A 6 15.63 52.42 37.61
C TRP A 6 14.35 52.95 36.90
N TRP A 7 13.39 52.07 36.62
CA TRP A 7 12.12 52.06 37.33
C TRP A 7 11.44 50.70 37.19
N LYS A 8 11.18 50.16 38.37
CA LYS A 8 10.23 49.08 38.62
C LYS A 8 8.83 49.57 38.32
N ASN A 9 7.96 48.76 37.78
CA ASN A 9 6.60 48.68 38.25
C ASN A 9 6.08 47.25 38.15
N PRO A 10 5.54 46.74 39.25
CA PRO A 10 4.90 45.45 39.31
C PRO A 10 3.38 45.58 39.12
N LEU A 11 2.75 44.44 38.87
CA LEU A 11 1.33 44.14 39.06
C LEU A 11 0.37 44.60 37.96
N ASN A 12 0.06 43.61 37.08
CA ASN A 12 -1.36 43.23 36.94
C ASN A 12 -1.42 41.80 36.36
N LEU A 13 -1.11 40.83 37.18
CA LEU A 13 -1.55 39.44 37.00
C LEU A 13 -2.91 39.35 37.71
N HIS A 14 -3.96 39.41 36.96
CA HIS A 14 -5.27 38.77 37.24
C HIS A 14 -6.30 39.32 36.28
N SER A 15 -6.57 38.62 35.22
CA SER A 15 -7.90 38.45 34.57
C SER A 15 -7.87 37.93 33.14
N SER A 16 -6.73 37.69 32.53
CA SER A 16 -6.68 37.24 31.13
C SER A 16 -6.70 35.69 30.94
N GLY A 17 -6.48 34.88 32.00
CA GLY A 17 -6.45 33.44 31.91
C GLY A 17 -7.81 32.75 31.74
N LEU A 18 -8.86 33.33 32.31
CA LEU A 18 -10.20 32.70 32.29
C LEU A 18 -10.91 32.86 30.95
N TRP A 19 -10.69 33.92 30.23
CA TRP A 19 -11.32 34.19 28.94
C TRP A 19 -10.71 33.38 27.81
N VAL A 20 -9.41 33.11 27.84
CA VAL A 20 -8.74 32.28 26.84
C VAL A 20 -9.16 30.82 26.96
N SER A 21 -9.32 30.28 28.18
CA SER A 21 -9.82 28.90 28.37
C SER A 21 -11.27 28.72 27.90
N LEU A 22 -12.12 29.71 28.03
CA LEU A 22 -13.54 29.65 27.60
C LEU A 22 -13.66 29.75 26.07
N MET A 23 -12.80 30.52 25.43
CA MET A 23 -12.76 30.61 23.96
C MET A 23 -12.22 29.32 23.29
N ILE A 24 -11.20 28.72 23.86
CA ILE A 24 -10.64 27.45 23.35
C ILE A 24 -11.62 26.30 23.54
N GLY A 25 -12.33 26.24 24.66
CA GLY A 25 -13.35 25.21 24.90
C GLY A 25 -14.56 25.30 23.94
N LYS A 26 -14.97 26.51 23.55
CA LYS A 26 -16.06 26.74 22.57
C LYS A 26 -15.64 26.38 21.13
N GLN A 27 -14.39 26.59 20.75
CA GLN A 27 -13.87 26.26 19.43
C GLN A 27 -13.72 24.74 19.27
N LEU A 28 -13.41 23.99 20.32
CA LEU A 28 -13.29 22.53 20.29
C LEU A 28 -14.64 21.82 20.19
N LEU A 29 -15.71 22.39 20.72
CA LEU A 29 -17.06 21.81 20.64
C LEU A 29 -17.73 22.00 19.27
N LEU A 30 -17.28 22.96 18.44
CA LEU A 30 -17.85 23.21 17.11
C LEU A 30 -17.17 22.44 15.99
N ARG A 31 -16.07 21.73 16.24
CA ARG A 31 -15.46 20.83 15.29
C ARG A 31 -16.02 19.41 15.37
N LYS A 32 -17.33 19.23 15.40
CA LYS A 32 -17.93 17.97 14.92
C LYS A 32 -17.65 17.89 13.42
N LYS A 33 -16.55 17.23 13.11
CA LYS A 33 -16.14 16.93 11.74
C LYS A 33 -17.30 16.21 11.07
N LYS A 34 -18.03 16.91 10.21
CA LYS A 34 -19.04 16.31 9.33
C LYS A 34 -18.30 15.25 8.52
N ILE A 35 -18.51 14.00 8.84
CA ILE A 35 -18.00 12.88 8.03
C ILE A 35 -18.70 13.04 6.68
N PRO A 36 -17.95 13.20 5.57
CA PRO A 36 -18.58 13.45 4.29
C PRO A 36 -19.46 12.24 3.93
N GLU A 37 -20.74 12.48 3.64
CA GLU A 37 -21.73 11.46 3.25
C GLU A 37 -21.24 10.52 2.15
N LYS A 38 -20.36 11.01 1.29
CA LYS A 38 -19.72 10.26 0.21
C LYS A 38 -18.92 9.02 0.68
N LYS A 39 -18.38 9.04 1.93
CA LYS A 39 -17.63 7.91 2.50
C LYS A 39 -18.57 6.83 3.04
N MET A 40 -19.74 7.23 3.53
CA MET A 40 -20.76 6.32 4.08
C MET A 40 -21.50 5.56 2.96
N MET A 41 -21.70 6.19 1.81
CA MET A 41 -22.33 5.56 0.64
C MET A 41 -21.45 4.47 0.01
N LYS A 42 -20.12 4.69 -0.05
CA LYS A 42 -19.16 3.67 -0.51
C LYS A 42 -19.14 2.43 0.40
N SER A 43 -19.21 2.62 1.70
CA SER A 43 -19.24 1.53 2.68
C SER A 43 -20.50 0.65 2.53
N LYS A 44 -21.66 1.26 2.35
CA LYS A 44 -22.94 0.52 2.14
C LYS A 44 -22.97 -0.23 0.81
N LEU A 45 -22.39 0.35 -0.24
CA LEU A 45 -22.31 -0.30 -1.55
C LEU A 45 -21.44 -1.57 -1.50
N ILE A 46 -20.30 -1.50 -0.81
CA ILE A 46 -19.41 -2.65 -0.61
C ILE A 46 -20.09 -3.74 0.21
N SER A 47 -20.85 -3.38 1.25
CA SER A 47 -21.56 -4.34 2.10
C SER A 47 -22.68 -5.10 1.39
N ILE A 48 -23.23 -4.55 0.31
CA ILE A 48 -24.25 -5.20 -0.50
C ILE A 48 -23.61 -5.97 -1.67
N LEU A 49 -22.59 -5.40 -2.28
CA LEU A 49 -21.91 -5.99 -3.43
C LEU A 49 -21.14 -7.26 -3.07
N LEU A 50 -20.50 -7.27 -1.90
CA LEU A 50 -19.69 -8.39 -1.44
C LEU A 50 -20.49 -9.70 -1.28
N PRO A 51 -21.65 -9.73 -0.57
CA PRO A 51 -22.46 -10.95 -0.46
C PRO A 51 -23.15 -11.33 -1.76
N LEU A 52 -23.46 -10.35 -2.64
CA LEU A 52 -24.00 -10.63 -3.96
C LEU A 52 -22.99 -11.36 -4.84
N ILE A 53 -21.75 -10.88 -4.89
CA ILE A 53 -20.64 -11.52 -5.62
C ILE A 53 -20.37 -12.91 -5.04
N LEU A 54 -20.35 -13.05 -3.72
CA LEU A 54 -20.15 -14.34 -3.07
C LEU A 54 -21.28 -15.32 -3.38
N GLY A 55 -22.53 -14.85 -3.41
CA GLY A 55 -23.71 -15.65 -3.77
C GLY A 55 -23.68 -16.12 -5.24
N VAL A 56 -23.28 -15.25 -6.17
CA VAL A 56 -23.12 -15.61 -7.58
C VAL A 56 -22.00 -16.64 -7.75
N MET A 57 -20.88 -16.52 -7.05
CA MET A 57 -19.79 -17.50 -7.09
C MET A 57 -20.20 -18.88 -6.59
N LEU A 58 -21.07 -18.96 -5.57
CA LEU A 58 -21.59 -20.24 -5.06
C LEU A 58 -22.54 -20.95 -6.03
N LEU A 59 -23.18 -20.21 -6.94
CA LEU A 59 -24.10 -20.76 -7.96
C LEU A 59 -23.36 -21.33 -9.18
N PHE A 60 -22.13 -20.85 -9.47
CA PHE A 60 -21.32 -21.31 -10.60
C PHE A 60 -20.23 -22.29 -10.20
N GLY A 61 -20.43 -23.06 -9.11
CA GLY A 61 -19.47 -24.02 -8.57
C GLY A 61 -18.91 -24.97 -9.66
N SER A 62 -17.82 -24.58 -10.25
CA SER A 62 -17.01 -25.47 -11.10
C SER A 62 -16.34 -26.52 -10.23
N PRO A 63 -16.31 -27.82 -10.62
CA PRO A 63 -15.58 -28.82 -9.89
C PRO A 63 -14.11 -28.37 -9.82
N LEU A 64 -13.58 -28.29 -8.60
CA LEU A 64 -12.16 -28.07 -8.35
C LEU A 64 -11.36 -29.12 -9.10
N LYS A 65 -10.85 -28.78 -10.28
CA LYS A 65 -9.79 -29.56 -10.89
C LYS A 65 -8.55 -29.30 -10.04
N ALA A 66 -7.97 -30.35 -9.49
CA ALA A 66 -6.69 -30.29 -8.82
C ALA A 66 -5.64 -29.94 -9.88
N GLU A 67 -5.39 -28.65 -10.07
CA GLU A 67 -4.30 -28.19 -10.92
C GLU A 67 -2.98 -28.61 -10.30
N LEU A 68 -2.24 -29.45 -11.01
CA LEU A 68 -0.91 -29.89 -10.56
C LEU A 68 0.08 -28.71 -10.56
N PHE A 69 0.05 -27.92 -11.63
CA PHE A 69 0.88 -26.72 -11.77
C PHE A 69 0.04 -25.55 -12.25
N SER A 70 0.39 -24.33 -11.85
CA SER A 70 -0.12 -23.15 -12.53
C SER A 70 0.97 -22.08 -12.68
N VAL A 71 0.85 -21.34 -13.77
CA VAL A 71 1.69 -20.19 -14.06
C VAL A 71 0.79 -18.98 -14.10
N SER A 72 1.19 -17.91 -13.42
CA SER A 72 0.46 -16.67 -13.44
C SER A 72 1.35 -15.47 -13.81
N ALA A 73 0.76 -14.56 -14.55
CA ALA A 73 1.35 -13.29 -14.93
C ALA A 73 0.38 -12.15 -14.60
N GLY A 74 0.92 -11.04 -14.16
CA GLY A 74 0.12 -9.87 -13.79
C GLY A 74 0.91 -8.57 -13.91
N ILE A 75 0.20 -7.48 -13.73
CA ILE A 75 0.73 -6.13 -13.76
C ILE A 75 0.29 -5.36 -12.52
N PRO A 76 1.11 -4.44 -12.01
CA PRO A 76 0.67 -3.47 -11.03
C PRO A 76 -0.30 -2.47 -11.66
N LEU A 77 -1.35 -2.11 -10.92
CA LEU A 77 -2.36 -1.12 -11.33
C LEU A 77 -2.19 0.20 -10.60
N SER A 78 -1.78 0.14 -9.34
CA SER A 78 -1.51 1.32 -8.51
C SER A 78 -0.49 1.00 -7.44
N HIS A 79 0.26 2.02 -7.05
CA HIS A 79 1.15 1.99 -5.88
C HIS A 79 0.88 3.26 -5.06
N ASP A 80 0.37 3.08 -3.87
CA ASP A 80 0.16 4.14 -2.89
C ASP A 80 1.36 4.16 -1.93
N ILE A 81 2.25 5.13 -2.13
CA ILE A 81 3.53 5.22 -1.41
C ILE A 81 3.26 5.64 0.04
N LYS A 82 3.96 5.02 0.99
CA LYS A 82 3.77 5.26 2.42
C LYS A 82 4.33 6.60 2.91
N ASP A 83 5.26 7.20 2.19
CA ASP A 83 5.83 8.51 2.52
C ASP A 83 4.84 9.62 2.15
N GLU A 84 4.48 10.45 3.13
CA GLU A 84 3.50 11.55 2.94
C GLU A 84 3.98 12.65 1.98
N ASN A 85 5.28 12.69 1.69
CA ASN A 85 5.89 13.66 0.80
C ASN A 85 6.07 13.14 -0.64
N LEU A 86 5.73 11.86 -0.88
CA LEU A 86 5.91 11.21 -2.16
C LEU A 86 4.57 10.72 -2.71
N ASP A 87 4.09 11.37 -3.75
CA ASP A 87 2.91 10.92 -4.49
C ASP A 87 3.32 10.07 -5.70
N SER A 88 2.55 9.03 -5.98
CA SER A 88 2.74 8.19 -7.17
C SER A 88 2.06 8.81 -8.39
N ASP A 89 2.78 8.89 -9.51
CA ASP A 89 2.27 9.26 -10.84
C ASP A 89 2.22 8.04 -11.78
N GLY A 90 1.79 6.92 -11.25
CA GLY A 90 1.62 5.67 -11.97
C GLY A 90 2.71 4.64 -11.69
N VAL A 91 2.37 3.41 -11.96
CA VAL A 91 3.22 2.24 -11.77
C VAL A 91 3.22 1.39 -13.03
N SER A 92 4.36 0.76 -13.34
CA SER A 92 4.50 -0.17 -14.45
C SER A 92 5.43 -1.31 -14.08
N GLY A 93 5.24 -2.47 -14.68
CA GLY A 93 6.05 -3.64 -14.40
C GLY A 93 5.28 -4.92 -14.59
N PHE A 94 5.76 -6.00 -13.97
CA PHE A 94 5.13 -7.31 -14.07
C PHE A 94 5.28 -8.09 -12.77
N PHE A 95 4.37 -9.05 -12.59
CA PHE A 95 4.40 -10.11 -11.59
C PHE A 95 4.37 -11.45 -12.31
N PHE A 96 5.21 -12.36 -11.91
CA PHE A 96 5.27 -13.71 -12.45
C PHE A 96 5.35 -14.72 -11.32
N HIS A 97 4.45 -15.71 -11.32
CA HIS A 97 4.37 -16.71 -10.25
C HIS A 97 4.21 -18.12 -10.84
N VAL A 98 4.79 -19.09 -10.18
CA VAL A 98 4.64 -20.52 -10.48
C VAL A 98 4.19 -21.25 -9.23
N LYS A 99 3.07 -21.96 -9.33
CA LYS A 99 2.52 -22.81 -8.27
C LYS A 99 2.88 -24.26 -8.54
N PHE A 100 3.27 -24.96 -7.49
CA PHE A 100 3.57 -26.38 -7.51
C PHE A 100 2.39 -27.22 -6.97
N PRO A 101 2.39 -28.57 -7.20
CA PRO A 101 1.30 -29.46 -6.78
C PRO A 101 0.95 -29.42 -5.30
N ILE A 102 1.90 -29.03 -4.44
CA ILE A 102 1.76 -28.95 -2.99
C ILE A 102 1.10 -27.63 -2.51
N LEU A 103 0.43 -26.90 -3.40
CA LEU A 103 -0.21 -25.61 -3.14
C LEU A 103 0.75 -24.48 -2.76
N VAL A 104 2.05 -24.71 -2.79
CA VAL A 104 3.10 -23.71 -2.58
C VAL A 104 3.60 -23.24 -3.93
N GLY A 105 4.00 -21.99 -4.01
CA GLY A 105 4.61 -21.45 -5.22
C GLY A 105 5.66 -20.41 -4.92
N VAL A 106 6.34 -20.01 -5.98
CA VAL A 106 7.36 -18.96 -5.97
C VAL A 106 7.01 -17.88 -6.99
N GLY A 107 7.46 -16.66 -6.72
CA GLY A 107 7.21 -15.53 -7.58
C GLY A 107 8.40 -14.62 -7.76
N LEU A 108 8.37 -13.89 -8.85
CA LEU A 108 9.26 -12.78 -9.18
C LEU A 108 8.40 -11.58 -9.56
N GLU A 109 8.63 -10.48 -8.91
CA GLU A 109 7.96 -9.22 -9.21
C GLU A 109 9.00 -8.15 -9.51
N ASN A 110 8.76 -7.37 -10.55
CA ASN A 110 9.60 -6.23 -10.90
C ASN A 110 8.70 -5.10 -11.39
N TYR A 111 8.73 -3.97 -10.70
CA TYR A 111 7.93 -2.81 -11.07
C TYR A 111 8.62 -1.49 -10.72
N GLU A 112 8.28 -0.47 -11.49
CA GLU A 112 8.74 0.90 -11.31
C GLU A 112 7.56 1.83 -11.06
N THR A 113 7.65 2.65 -10.03
CA THR A 113 6.67 3.68 -9.68
C THR A 113 7.26 5.04 -9.95
N LYS A 114 6.62 5.83 -10.78
CA LYS A 114 6.99 7.22 -11.02
C LYS A 114 6.57 8.07 -9.83
N ILE A 115 7.44 8.97 -9.38
CA ILE A 115 7.13 9.95 -8.36
C ILE A 115 6.60 11.21 -9.07
N LYS A 116 5.47 11.70 -8.61
CA LYS A 116 4.83 12.89 -9.15
C LYS A 116 5.73 14.11 -9.01
N ASP A 117 5.73 14.94 -10.04
CA ASP A 117 6.51 16.20 -10.12
C ASP A 117 8.04 16.03 -10.02
N LEU A 118 8.55 14.78 -10.05
CA LEU A 118 9.97 14.48 -10.03
C LEU A 118 10.35 13.55 -11.19
N ASP A 119 11.51 13.80 -11.80
CA ASP A 119 12.10 12.87 -12.76
C ASP A 119 12.81 11.72 -12.03
N THR A 120 12.08 11.07 -11.13
CA THR A 120 12.57 10.01 -10.25
C THR A 120 11.56 8.88 -10.21
N LYS A 121 12.08 7.65 -10.21
CA LYS A 121 11.29 6.43 -10.08
C LYS A 121 11.77 5.61 -8.90
N ILE A 122 10.85 4.90 -8.28
CA ILE A 122 11.14 3.82 -7.33
C ILE A 122 11.09 2.51 -8.11
N ALA A 123 12.21 1.82 -8.24
CA ALA A 123 12.25 0.47 -8.82
C ALA A 123 12.28 -0.56 -7.70
N THR A 124 11.38 -1.52 -7.75
CA THR A 124 11.24 -2.58 -6.75
C THR A 124 11.32 -3.95 -7.42
N THR A 125 12.17 -4.82 -6.87
CA THR A 125 12.29 -6.23 -7.27
C THR A 125 12.03 -7.10 -6.06
N MET A 126 11.11 -8.06 -6.17
CA MET A 126 10.71 -8.96 -5.08
C MET A 126 10.78 -10.42 -5.52
N TYR A 127 11.14 -11.27 -4.60
CA TYR A 127 11.06 -12.73 -4.71
C TYR A 127 10.09 -13.23 -3.67
N ASP A 128 9.11 -14.00 -4.09
CA ASP A 128 7.99 -14.40 -3.27
C ASP A 128 7.92 -15.89 -3.04
N ILE A 129 7.39 -16.24 -1.88
CA ILE A 129 6.89 -17.58 -1.58
C ILE A 129 5.43 -17.41 -1.22
N PHE A 130 4.56 -18.25 -1.78
CA PHE A 130 3.14 -18.17 -1.53
C PHE A 130 2.49 -19.53 -1.33
N TYR A 131 1.33 -19.50 -0.73
CA TYR A 131 0.47 -20.65 -0.51
C TYR A 131 -0.93 -20.37 -1.04
N LEU A 132 -1.47 -21.30 -1.84
CA LEU A 132 -2.84 -21.28 -2.29
C LEU A 132 -3.72 -21.96 -1.23
N LEU A 133 -4.64 -21.20 -0.63
CA LEU A 133 -5.60 -21.76 0.30
C LEU A 133 -6.63 -22.63 -0.45
N PRO A 134 -6.88 -23.85 0.01
CA PRO A 134 -7.81 -24.77 -0.64
C PRO A 134 -9.27 -24.40 -0.32
N ILE A 135 -9.70 -23.23 -0.79
CA ILE A 135 -11.09 -22.76 -0.62
C ILE A 135 -11.86 -23.15 -1.89
N PRO A 136 -12.96 -23.89 -1.75
CA PRO A 136 -13.81 -24.20 -2.91
C PRO A 136 -14.29 -22.91 -3.60
N VAL A 137 -14.31 -22.92 -4.93
CA VAL A 137 -14.90 -21.87 -5.78
C VAL A 137 -14.01 -20.62 -5.98
N ILE A 138 -13.11 -20.30 -5.06
CA ILE A 138 -12.24 -19.13 -5.17
C ILE A 138 -10.78 -19.53 -4.91
N ASN A 139 -9.88 -19.00 -5.72
CA ASN A 139 -8.45 -19.19 -5.55
C ASN A 139 -7.89 -18.04 -4.70
N LEU A 140 -7.81 -18.26 -3.38
CA LEU A 140 -7.22 -17.29 -2.46
C LEU A 140 -5.76 -17.66 -2.20
N THR A 141 -4.86 -16.79 -2.60
CA THR A 141 -3.42 -16.95 -2.38
C THR A 141 -2.96 -15.97 -1.31
N VAL A 142 -2.09 -16.41 -0.42
CA VAL A 142 -1.36 -15.57 0.53
C VAL A 142 0.13 -15.79 0.36
N GLY A 143 0.91 -14.73 0.42
CA GLY A 143 2.34 -14.81 0.18
C GLY A 143 3.16 -13.81 0.97
N LEU A 144 4.43 -14.12 1.05
CA LEU A 144 5.47 -13.30 1.65
C LEU A 144 6.58 -13.10 0.62
N GLY A 145 7.16 -11.91 0.58
CA GLY A 145 8.26 -11.60 -0.32
C GLY A 145 9.39 -10.85 0.36
N ALA A 146 10.56 -10.99 -0.20
CA ALA A 146 11.74 -10.24 0.14
C ALA A 146 12.48 -9.82 -1.13
N GLY A 147 13.10 -8.65 -1.10
CA GLY A 147 13.78 -8.11 -2.27
C GLY A 147 14.44 -6.80 -1.98
N GLN A 148 14.46 -5.93 -2.98
CA GLN A 148 15.12 -4.64 -2.90
C GLN A 148 14.33 -3.54 -3.60
N SER A 149 14.55 -2.31 -3.14
CA SER A 149 14.00 -1.10 -3.72
C SER A 149 15.10 -0.07 -3.91
N GLU A 150 15.10 0.61 -5.04
CA GLU A 150 16.09 1.65 -5.37
C GLU A 150 15.42 2.87 -5.99
N LEU A 151 16.05 4.03 -5.82
CA LEU A 151 15.67 5.26 -6.51
C LEU A 151 16.43 5.36 -7.83
N LYS A 152 15.70 5.54 -8.92
CA LYS A 152 16.24 5.73 -10.28
C LYS A 152 16.05 7.17 -10.74
N CYS A 153 17.12 7.90 -10.82
CA CYS A 153 17.24 9.22 -11.48
C CYS A 153 18.66 9.39 -11.98
N SER A 154 19.00 10.50 -12.63
CA SER A 154 20.32 10.75 -13.23
C SER A 154 21.48 10.67 -12.22
N THR A 155 21.24 10.99 -10.94
CA THR A 155 22.26 11.02 -9.87
C THR A 155 21.93 10.10 -8.69
N CYS A 156 20.82 9.36 -8.72
CA CYS A 156 20.35 8.58 -7.58
C CYS A 156 21.32 7.48 -7.17
N SER A 157 21.91 6.76 -8.10
CA SER A 157 22.84 5.66 -7.82
C SER A 157 24.11 6.09 -7.03
N SER A 158 24.53 7.34 -7.20
CA SER A 158 25.66 7.91 -6.45
C SER A 158 25.24 8.46 -5.07
N SER A 159 23.96 8.83 -4.93
CA SER A 159 23.44 9.56 -3.76
C SER A 159 22.67 8.70 -2.78
N TYR A 160 22.12 7.57 -3.22
CA TYR A 160 21.26 6.71 -2.43
C TYR A 160 21.73 5.26 -2.44
N ASP A 161 21.53 4.56 -1.34
CA ASP A 161 21.75 3.13 -1.23
C ASP A 161 20.53 2.35 -1.71
N VAL A 162 20.76 1.12 -2.16
CA VAL A 162 19.68 0.17 -2.44
C VAL A 162 19.09 -0.28 -1.10
N GLY A 163 17.80 -0.11 -0.94
CA GLY A 163 17.06 -0.50 0.25
C GLY A 163 16.56 -1.94 0.21
N THR A 164 16.48 -2.57 1.37
CA THR A 164 15.80 -3.87 1.51
C THR A 164 14.29 -3.65 1.45
N ALA A 165 13.61 -4.52 0.72
CA ALA A 165 12.16 -4.54 0.63
C ALA A 165 11.60 -5.87 1.13
N THR A 166 10.47 -5.81 1.83
CA THR A 166 9.70 -6.98 2.27
C THR A 166 8.23 -6.75 1.94
N GLN A 167 7.51 -7.82 1.65
CA GLN A 167 6.07 -7.70 1.41
C GLN A 167 5.27 -8.85 2.00
N ILE A 168 4.01 -8.54 2.28
CA ILE A 168 2.94 -9.50 2.48
C ILE A 168 1.90 -9.24 1.40
N TYR A 169 1.40 -10.27 0.76
CA TYR A 169 0.37 -10.09 -0.23
C TYR A 169 -0.73 -11.14 -0.15
N SER A 170 -1.88 -10.79 -0.70
CA SER A 170 -2.97 -11.71 -0.98
C SER A 170 -3.46 -11.52 -2.42
N SER A 171 -3.90 -12.60 -3.03
CA SER A 171 -4.48 -12.57 -4.36
C SER A 171 -5.76 -13.40 -4.39
N LEU A 172 -6.82 -12.83 -4.97
CA LEU A 172 -8.10 -13.46 -5.13
C LEU A 172 -8.31 -13.79 -6.61
N GLY A 173 -8.35 -15.05 -6.94
CA GLY A 173 -8.60 -15.57 -8.29
C GLY A 173 -10.05 -16.00 -8.48
N ILE A 174 -10.57 -15.71 -9.67
CA ILE A 174 -11.89 -16.11 -10.12
C ILE A 174 -11.71 -16.94 -11.40
N PRO A 175 -12.20 -18.18 -11.47
CA PRO A 175 -12.12 -18.98 -12.68
C PRO A 175 -12.97 -18.34 -13.79
N ILE A 176 -12.33 -18.09 -14.94
CA ILE A 176 -13.00 -17.57 -16.15
C ILE A 176 -13.30 -18.72 -17.11
N LEU A 177 -12.32 -19.57 -17.34
CA LEU A 177 -12.39 -20.75 -18.19
C LEU A 177 -11.81 -21.92 -17.39
N GLY A 178 -12.18 -23.15 -17.72
CA GLY A 178 -11.84 -24.33 -16.92
C GLY A 178 -10.36 -24.53 -16.53
N ILE A 179 -9.45 -23.78 -17.14
CA ILE A 179 -8.01 -23.82 -16.87
C ILE A 179 -7.40 -22.44 -16.62
N MET A 180 -8.23 -21.37 -16.69
CA MET A 180 -7.78 -19.98 -16.57
C MET A 180 -8.51 -19.25 -15.46
N ASP A 181 -7.79 -18.51 -14.67
CA ASP A 181 -8.31 -17.61 -13.65
C ASP A 181 -7.89 -16.16 -13.93
N ALA A 182 -8.78 -15.21 -13.69
CA ALA A 182 -8.39 -13.82 -13.49
C ALA A 182 -8.19 -13.58 -11.99
N HIS A 183 -7.18 -12.81 -11.62
CA HIS A 183 -6.94 -12.51 -10.23
C HIS A 183 -6.66 -11.03 -9.99
N LEU A 184 -7.11 -10.58 -8.82
CA LEU A 184 -6.72 -9.30 -8.24
C LEU A 184 -5.84 -9.55 -7.04
N SER A 185 -4.81 -8.77 -6.89
CA SER A 185 -3.85 -8.92 -5.80
C SER A 185 -3.62 -7.60 -5.09
N TYR A 186 -3.42 -7.70 -3.78
CA TYR A 186 -3.12 -6.57 -2.91
C TYR A 186 -1.86 -6.89 -2.10
N ARG A 187 -0.90 -5.97 -2.15
CA ARG A 187 0.40 -6.09 -1.51
C ARG A 187 0.60 -4.96 -0.51
N ILE A 188 1.17 -5.29 0.63
CA ILE A 188 1.69 -4.33 1.60
C ILE A 188 3.21 -4.46 1.57
N VAL A 189 3.86 -3.48 0.98
CA VAL A 189 5.32 -3.43 0.80
C VAL A 189 5.92 -2.54 1.87
N ASN A 190 6.94 -3.02 2.55
CA ASN A 190 7.74 -2.25 3.47
C ASN A 190 9.17 -2.15 2.95
N SER A 191 9.57 -0.96 2.55
CA SER A 191 10.91 -0.66 2.07
C SER A 191 11.30 0.77 2.37
N SER A 192 12.60 1.01 2.49
CA SER A 192 13.16 2.34 2.65
C SER A 192 14.51 2.44 1.96
N VAL A 193 14.83 3.62 1.46
CA VAL A 193 16.10 3.94 0.80
C VAL A 193 16.78 5.05 1.57
N LYS A 194 18.08 4.89 1.84
CA LYS A 194 18.91 5.84 2.62
C LYS A 194 19.81 6.66 1.73
N SER A 195 19.99 7.93 2.10
CA SER A 195 21.00 8.79 1.48
C SER A 195 22.40 8.39 1.97
N LYS A 196 23.37 8.26 1.04
CA LYS A 196 24.77 7.96 1.35
C LYS A 196 25.49 9.07 2.13
N ASN A 197 25.05 10.31 1.94
CA ASN A 197 25.72 11.50 2.48
C ASN A 197 25.00 12.14 3.67
N GLY A 198 23.89 11.54 4.13
CA GLY A 198 23.06 12.13 5.18
C GLY A 198 22.31 11.11 5.99
N SER A 199 21.54 11.59 6.95
CA SER A 199 20.64 10.79 7.78
C SER A 199 19.23 10.69 7.22
N GLU A 200 19.01 11.10 5.97
CA GLU A 200 17.69 11.07 5.34
C GLU A 200 17.35 9.65 4.88
N GLU A 201 16.16 9.21 5.25
CA GLU A 201 15.57 7.92 4.88
C GLU A 201 14.19 8.15 4.27
N TYR A 202 13.97 7.67 3.04
CA TYR A 202 12.71 7.75 2.33
C TYR A 202 11.99 6.41 2.37
N LYS A 203 10.73 6.41 2.80
CA LYS A 203 9.89 5.20 2.82
C LYS A 203 9.32 4.95 1.44
N THR A 204 9.98 4.11 0.67
CA THR A 204 9.62 3.78 -0.71
C THR A 204 8.58 2.66 -0.83
N GLY A 205 8.24 2.01 0.27
CA GLY A 205 7.17 1.02 0.34
C GLY A 205 5.78 1.65 0.37
N GLY A 206 4.76 0.80 0.32
CA GLY A 206 3.37 1.24 0.30
C GLY A 206 2.40 0.11 -0.02
N ASN A 207 1.24 0.46 -0.53
CA ASN A 207 0.22 -0.49 -0.93
C ASN A 207 0.19 -0.62 -2.45
N VAL A 208 0.35 -1.84 -2.97
CA VAL A 208 0.32 -2.10 -4.41
C VAL A 208 -0.89 -2.96 -4.75
N LEU A 209 -1.73 -2.46 -5.65
CA LEU A 209 -2.82 -3.22 -6.25
C LEU A 209 -2.35 -3.76 -7.59
N GLY A 210 -2.68 -5.00 -7.90
CA GLY A 210 -2.34 -5.63 -9.17
C GLY A 210 -3.46 -6.49 -9.71
N ALA A 211 -3.40 -6.77 -11.01
CA ALA A 211 -4.28 -7.71 -11.68
C ALA A 211 -3.48 -8.64 -12.58
N GLY A 212 -4.00 -9.82 -12.81
CA GLY A 212 -3.34 -10.79 -13.67
C GLY A 212 -4.24 -11.95 -14.07
N ILE A 213 -3.63 -12.88 -14.77
CA ILE A 213 -4.23 -14.15 -15.19
C ILE A 213 -3.34 -15.30 -14.74
N SER A 214 -3.94 -16.43 -14.43
CA SER A 214 -3.23 -17.70 -14.20
C SER A 214 -3.78 -18.78 -15.11
N ILE A 215 -2.93 -19.71 -15.48
CA ILE A 215 -3.26 -20.90 -16.28
C ILE A 215 -2.80 -22.10 -15.48
N GLY A 216 -3.73 -23.01 -15.21
CA GLY A 216 -3.48 -24.27 -14.51
C GLY A 216 -3.44 -25.46 -15.44
N PHE A 217 -2.63 -26.47 -15.08
CA PHE A 217 -2.41 -27.71 -15.83
C PHE A 217 -2.62 -28.93 -14.96
#